data_da3fe8329ba9b1057d65387ab58bf01e
#
_entry.id   da3fe8329ba9b1057d65387ab58bf01e
#
_cell.length_a   1.000
_cell.length_b   1.000
_cell.length_c   1.000
_cell.angle_alpha   90.00
_cell.angle_beta   90.00
_cell.angle_gamma   90.00
#
_symmetry.space_group_name_H-M   'P 1'
#
loop_
_entity.id
_entity.type
_entity.pdbx_description
1 polymer ?
#
loop_
_entity_poly.entity_id
_entity_poly.type
_entity_poly.pdbx_seq_one_letter_code
_entity_poly.pdbx_strand_id
1 'polypeptide(L)'
;MKFFMDFEATRFSNQIIEIGCVAENGATFQTYVNPGPKEKVDYFITELTGITNEMLSEAPGADKAFNALADFFEANSDKHEPEYFVYGNCDSAFLYATLKHMEDTRACLCAQAVAGNMVNYASVVKRFFVAKTDLALRKVYMLIQEQDELVQHHDALEDAQMLSVVVSHLYDKCKPEDRDTILAMPSQKRPSTKKAPAIFQKWNEQPKWEADTGADENQWVLKCVDQHSGQVKYFKDLSTAALWVIKYIAHNVSPKKDEAVKKIEAALSAATQSGKCRYNSFWEYSPEGAITEMSK
;
A
#
# COMPACT_ATOMS: atom_id res chain seq x y z
N MET A 1 4.19 1.22 27.70
CA MET A 1 4.70 2.32 26.84
C MET A 1 4.00 2.30 25.52
N LYS A 2 3.54 3.45 25.02
CA LYS A 2 2.89 3.59 23.73
C LYS A 2 3.87 4.10 22.68
N PHE A 3 3.80 3.52 21.48
CA PHE A 3 4.51 3.95 20.30
C PHE A 3 3.50 4.28 19.19
N PHE A 4 3.61 5.45 18.62
CA PHE A 4 2.77 5.94 17.54
C PHE A 4 3.57 5.85 16.26
N MET A 5 3.05 5.16 15.26
CA MET A 5 3.82 4.76 14.08
C MET A 5 3.05 5.06 12.81
N ASP A 6 3.79 5.37 11.79
CA ASP A 6 3.33 5.44 10.42
C ASP A 6 4.41 4.89 9.47
N PHE A 7 3.98 4.40 8.31
CA PHE A 7 4.86 3.82 7.31
C PHE A 7 4.49 4.33 5.92
N GLU A 8 5.48 4.80 5.19
CA GLU A 8 5.34 4.97 3.75
C GLU A 8 5.85 3.74 3.02
N ALA A 9 5.22 3.40 1.90
CA ALA A 9 5.51 2.16 1.19
C ALA A 9 5.46 2.31 -0.33
N THR A 10 6.14 1.39 -1.03
CA THR A 10 6.05 1.26 -2.47
C THR A 10 4.62 0.91 -2.89
N ARG A 11 4.16 1.48 -3.99
CA ARG A 11 2.76 1.38 -4.44
C ARG A 11 2.31 -0.04 -4.76
N PHE A 12 3.18 -0.89 -5.32
CA PHE A 12 2.78 -2.18 -5.87
C PHE A 12 3.23 -3.37 -5.04
N SER A 13 4.42 -3.30 -4.48
CA SER A 13 4.96 -4.38 -3.64
C SER A 13 4.63 -4.19 -2.16
N ASN A 14 4.15 -3.01 -1.77
CA ASN A 14 3.87 -2.65 -0.38
C ASN A 14 5.11 -2.76 0.54
N GLN A 15 6.33 -2.69 -0.02
CA GLN A 15 7.52 -2.67 0.80
C GLN A 15 7.71 -1.30 1.43
N ILE A 16 8.02 -1.28 2.71
CA ILE A 16 8.26 -0.06 3.48
C ILE A 16 9.47 0.67 2.90
N ILE A 17 9.32 1.98 2.74
CA ILE A 17 10.35 2.90 2.28
C ILE A 17 10.66 4.00 3.30
N GLU A 18 9.79 4.18 4.30
CA GLU A 18 10.02 5.06 5.43
C GLU A 18 9.30 4.52 6.67
N ILE A 19 9.92 4.71 7.82
CA ILE A 19 9.38 4.40 9.14
C ILE A 19 9.42 5.66 9.97
N GLY A 20 8.27 6.11 10.46
CA GLY A 20 8.14 7.16 11.47
C GLY A 20 7.62 6.57 12.78
N CYS A 21 8.20 6.97 13.91
CA CYS A 21 7.74 6.54 15.22
C CYS A 21 7.93 7.63 16.27
N VAL A 22 6.94 7.77 17.12
CA VAL A 22 6.98 8.63 18.31
C VAL A 22 6.70 7.77 19.53
N ALA A 23 7.56 7.82 20.54
CA ALA A 23 7.31 7.19 21.82
C ALA A 23 6.48 8.10 22.73
N GLU A 24 5.73 7.53 23.67
CA GLU A 24 4.88 8.26 24.63
C GLU A 24 5.65 9.31 25.45
N ASN A 25 6.95 9.14 25.65
CA ASN A 25 7.83 10.09 26.32
C ASN A 25 8.29 11.25 25.42
N GLY A 26 7.87 11.29 24.15
CA GLY A 26 8.21 12.30 23.17
C GLY A 26 9.47 12.02 22.36
N ALA A 27 10.19 10.92 22.60
CA ALA A 27 11.30 10.51 21.74
C ALA A 27 10.79 10.15 20.34
N THR A 28 11.60 10.46 19.33
CA THR A 28 11.23 10.24 17.92
C THR A 28 12.26 9.36 17.22
N PHE A 29 11.76 8.58 16.23
CA PHE A 29 12.57 7.80 15.33
C PHE A 29 12.06 7.98 13.91
N GLN A 30 12.97 8.20 12.96
CA GLN A 30 12.67 8.25 11.54
C GLN A 30 13.81 7.63 10.76
N THR A 31 13.49 6.82 9.76
CA THR A 31 14.47 6.31 8.82
C THR A 31 13.82 5.98 7.49
N TYR A 32 14.51 6.29 6.40
CA TYR A 32 14.19 5.70 5.10
C TYR A 32 14.64 4.25 5.08
N VAL A 33 14.00 3.46 4.21
CA VAL A 33 14.29 2.03 4.04
C VAL A 33 14.50 1.74 2.56
N ASN A 34 15.67 1.20 2.22
CA ASN A 34 15.93 0.72 0.88
C ASN A 34 15.16 -0.59 0.63
N PRO A 35 14.17 -0.61 -0.27
CA PRO A 35 13.38 -1.80 -0.55
C PRO A 35 14.12 -2.84 -1.42
N GLY A 36 15.38 -2.55 -1.75
CA GLY A 36 16.24 -3.41 -2.57
C GLY A 36 16.28 -3.01 -4.05
N PRO A 37 17.26 -3.55 -4.80
CA PRO A 37 17.62 -3.05 -6.13
C PRO A 37 16.55 -3.28 -7.22
N LYS A 38 15.59 -4.15 -6.96
CA LYS A 38 14.49 -4.46 -7.90
C LYS A 38 13.26 -3.58 -7.71
N GLU A 39 13.16 -2.90 -6.58
CA GLU A 39 12.04 -2.03 -6.25
C GLU A 39 12.38 -0.57 -6.48
N LYS A 40 11.41 0.17 -6.98
CA LYS A 40 11.53 1.61 -7.19
C LYS A 40 10.24 2.30 -6.81
N VAL A 41 10.35 3.48 -6.24
CA VAL A 41 9.20 4.36 -6.10
C VAL A 41 8.83 4.91 -7.47
N ASP A 42 7.53 4.94 -7.74
CA ASP A 42 7.00 5.56 -8.93
C ASP A 42 6.74 7.05 -8.71
N TYR A 43 6.43 7.74 -9.80
CA TYR A 43 6.14 9.17 -9.76
C TYR A 43 5.05 9.53 -8.74
N PHE A 44 4.02 8.68 -8.60
CA PHE A 44 2.90 8.95 -7.69
C PHE A 44 3.36 8.96 -6.21
N ILE A 45 4.18 7.98 -5.82
CA ILE A 45 4.72 7.92 -4.45
C ILE A 45 5.64 9.11 -4.21
N THR A 46 6.54 9.43 -5.16
CA THR A 46 7.42 10.58 -5.02
C THR A 46 6.64 11.91 -4.90
N GLU A 47 5.58 12.10 -5.69
CA GLU A 47 4.74 13.32 -5.58
C GLU A 47 3.94 13.36 -4.27
N LEU A 48 3.61 12.20 -3.71
CA LEU A 48 2.84 12.09 -2.47
C LEU A 48 3.72 12.33 -1.23
N THR A 49 4.89 11.70 -1.19
CA THR A 49 5.75 11.61 0.00
C THR A 49 7.03 12.45 -0.12
N GLY A 50 7.39 12.89 -1.31
CA GLY A 50 8.70 13.51 -1.57
C GLY A 50 9.87 12.53 -1.66
N ILE A 51 9.66 11.24 -1.36
CA ILE A 51 10.72 10.24 -1.35
C ILE A 51 11.14 9.87 -2.76
N THR A 52 12.44 9.93 -3.04
CA THR A 52 13.02 9.62 -4.36
C THR A 52 13.82 8.33 -4.35
N ASN A 53 14.06 7.77 -5.54
CA ASN A 53 14.90 6.58 -5.66
C ASN A 53 16.35 6.84 -5.25
N GLU A 54 16.84 8.05 -5.41
CA GLU A 54 18.18 8.49 -4.97
C GLU A 54 18.28 8.41 -3.44
N MET A 55 17.31 8.98 -2.72
CA MET A 55 17.24 8.90 -1.26
C MET A 55 17.24 7.45 -0.77
N LEU A 56 16.43 6.59 -1.40
CA LEU A 56 16.33 5.19 -1.03
C LEU A 56 17.59 4.40 -1.35
N SER A 57 18.37 4.78 -2.37
CA SER A 57 19.62 4.10 -2.69
C SER A 57 20.70 4.24 -1.61
N GLU A 58 20.64 5.33 -0.85
CA GLU A 58 21.56 5.62 0.25
C GLU A 58 21.02 5.14 1.62
N ALA A 59 19.76 4.76 1.68
CA ALA A 59 19.10 4.31 2.89
C ALA A 59 19.52 2.89 3.30
N PRO A 60 19.44 2.56 4.60
CA PRO A 60 19.67 1.20 5.08
C PRO A 60 18.61 0.24 4.52
N GLY A 61 18.99 -1.01 4.27
CA GLY A 61 18.03 -2.07 3.98
C GLY A 61 17.15 -2.39 5.19
N ALA A 62 16.05 -3.12 4.94
CA ALA A 62 15.02 -3.41 5.94
C ALA A 62 15.58 -4.00 7.25
N ASP A 63 16.50 -4.97 7.19
CA ASP A 63 17.09 -5.58 8.38
C ASP A 63 17.76 -4.54 9.29
N LYS A 64 18.54 -3.62 8.71
CA LYS A 64 19.22 -2.56 9.49
C LYS A 64 18.24 -1.54 10.04
N ALA A 65 17.23 -1.17 9.26
CA ALA A 65 16.20 -0.20 9.68
C ALA A 65 15.38 -0.75 10.86
N PHE A 66 14.96 -2.02 10.78
CA PHE A 66 14.19 -2.64 11.87
C PHE A 66 15.05 -3.00 13.09
N ASN A 67 16.34 -3.27 12.93
CA ASN A 67 17.24 -3.37 14.09
C ASN A 67 17.40 -2.02 14.80
N ALA A 68 17.54 -0.92 14.07
CA ALA A 68 17.58 0.42 14.65
C ALA A 68 16.24 0.79 15.34
N LEU A 69 15.11 0.38 14.76
CA LEU A 69 13.80 0.53 15.38
C LEU A 69 13.68 -0.30 16.68
N ALA A 70 14.23 -1.52 16.70
CA ALA A 70 14.29 -2.34 17.91
C ALA A 70 15.13 -1.68 19.01
N ASP A 71 16.30 -1.09 18.66
CA ASP A 71 17.11 -0.32 19.59
C ASP A 71 16.34 0.89 20.14
N PHE A 72 15.57 1.57 19.30
CA PHE A 72 14.72 2.69 19.73
C PHE A 72 13.63 2.23 20.70
N PHE A 73 12.96 1.09 20.44
CA PHE A 73 11.98 0.54 21.36
C PHE A 73 12.61 0.15 22.69
N GLU A 74 13.75 -0.54 22.69
CA GLU A 74 14.45 -0.95 23.91
C GLU A 74 14.86 0.26 24.75
N ALA A 75 15.36 1.32 24.11
CA ALA A 75 15.78 2.54 24.80
C ALA A 75 14.60 3.33 25.42
N ASN A 76 13.40 3.18 24.87
CA ASN A 76 12.22 3.95 25.28
C ASN A 76 11.12 3.08 25.92
N SER A 77 11.35 1.79 26.13
CA SER A 77 10.40 0.91 26.81
C SER A 77 10.55 0.99 28.33
N ASP A 78 9.42 0.85 28.99
CA ASP A 78 9.34 0.62 30.42
C ASP A 78 9.08 -0.89 30.71
N LYS A 79 8.63 -1.21 31.92
CA LYS A 79 8.33 -2.59 32.34
C LYS A 79 7.01 -3.16 31.75
N HIS A 80 6.25 -2.34 31.03
CA HIS A 80 4.98 -2.73 30.44
C HIS A 80 5.18 -3.20 29.02
N GLU A 81 4.33 -4.11 28.55
CA GLU A 81 4.33 -4.50 27.15
C GLU A 81 4.06 -3.29 26.25
N PRO A 82 4.79 -3.15 25.16
CA PRO A 82 4.62 -2.02 24.24
C PRO A 82 3.30 -2.14 23.48
N GLU A 83 2.61 -1.02 23.33
CA GLU A 83 1.45 -0.86 22.46
C GLU A 83 1.85 -0.05 21.23
N TYR A 84 1.55 -0.54 20.04
CA TYR A 84 1.88 0.11 18.77
C TYR A 84 0.62 0.66 18.14
N PHE A 85 0.51 1.97 18.00
CA PHE A 85 -0.63 2.65 17.39
C PHE A 85 -0.32 3.05 15.97
N VAL A 86 -1.25 2.77 15.06
CA VAL A 86 -1.21 3.19 13.65
C VAL A 86 -2.55 3.79 13.25
N TYR A 87 -2.60 4.50 12.13
CA TYR A 87 -3.82 5.11 11.65
C TYR A 87 -4.18 4.64 10.24
N GLY A 88 -4.73 3.44 10.15
CA GLY A 88 -5.17 2.86 8.88
C GLY A 88 -5.15 1.34 8.88
N ASN A 89 -5.42 0.77 7.72
CA ASN A 89 -5.46 -0.68 7.53
C ASN A 89 -4.28 -1.20 6.70
N CYS A 90 -3.44 -0.30 6.16
CA CYS A 90 -2.38 -0.66 5.21
C CYS A 90 -1.10 -1.10 5.91
N ASP A 91 -0.83 -0.57 7.10
CA ASP A 91 0.43 -0.74 7.82
C ASP A 91 0.81 -2.20 8.06
N SER A 92 -0.16 -3.04 8.44
CA SER A 92 0.08 -4.48 8.61
C SER A 92 0.49 -5.14 7.29
N ALA A 93 -0.13 -4.75 6.18
CA ALA A 93 0.22 -5.28 4.86
C ALA A 93 1.63 -4.84 4.44
N PHE A 94 2.04 -3.62 4.76
CA PHE A 94 3.37 -3.10 4.51
C PHE A 94 4.43 -3.88 5.30
N LEU A 95 4.19 -4.10 6.58
CA LEU A 95 5.07 -4.91 7.44
C LEU A 95 5.21 -6.34 6.91
N TYR A 96 4.10 -7.03 6.61
CA TYR A 96 4.16 -8.40 6.08
C TYR A 96 4.81 -8.48 4.69
N ALA A 97 4.66 -7.46 3.85
CA ALA A 97 5.34 -7.43 2.56
C ALA A 97 6.85 -7.26 2.73
N THR A 98 7.27 -6.38 3.64
CA THR A 98 8.68 -6.11 3.93
C THR A 98 9.36 -7.31 4.61
N LEU A 99 8.68 -7.97 5.55
CA LEU A 99 9.18 -9.18 6.23
C LEU A 99 9.62 -10.29 5.28
N LYS A 100 9.02 -10.41 4.10
CA LYS A 100 9.40 -11.43 3.09
C LYS A 100 10.79 -11.23 2.51
N HIS A 101 11.40 -10.08 2.74
CA HIS A 101 12.69 -9.66 2.21
C HIS A 101 13.73 -9.44 3.32
N MET A 102 13.38 -9.76 4.56
CA MET A 102 14.25 -9.66 5.73
C MET A 102 14.83 -11.03 6.09
N GLU A 103 16.08 -11.05 6.51
CA GLU A 103 16.81 -12.28 6.89
C GLU A 103 17.32 -12.23 8.33
N ASP A 104 17.50 -11.04 8.91
CA ASP A 104 17.96 -10.86 10.28
C ASP A 104 16.87 -11.22 11.28
N THR A 105 17.18 -12.14 12.20
CA THR A 105 16.21 -12.68 13.17
C THR A 105 15.65 -11.58 14.09
N ARG A 106 16.49 -10.68 14.61
CA ARG A 106 16.04 -9.61 15.51
C ARG A 106 15.15 -8.61 14.81
N ALA A 107 15.55 -8.22 13.62
CA ALA A 107 14.75 -7.33 12.77
C ALA A 107 13.38 -7.95 12.43
N CYS A 108 13.34 -9.23 12.05
CA CYS A 108 12.09 -9.97 11.81
C CYS A 108 11.20 -10.02 13.05
N LEU A 109 11.77 -10.31 14.22
CA LEU A 109 11.00 -10.34 15.48
C LEU A 109 10.45 -8.96 15.84
N CYS A 110 11.20 -7.89 15.62
CA CYS A 110 10.73 -6.52 15.80
C CYS A 110 9.51 -6.23 14.90
N ALA A 111 9.62 -6.48 13.61
CA ALA A 111 8.53 -6.25 12.66
C ALA A 111 7.29 -7.13 12.98
N GLN A 112 7.49 -8.37 13.39
CA GLN A 112 6.41 -9.28 13.82
C GLN A 112 5.73 -8.81 15.11
N ALA A 113 6.50 -8.31 16.09
CA ALA A 113 5.96 -7.78 17.33
C ALA A 113 5.07 -6.55 17.08
N VAL A 114 5.52 -5.65 16.21
CA VAL A 114 4.70 -4.50 15.77
C VAL A 114 3.44 -5.00 15.07
N ALA A 115 3.56 -5.86 14.06
CA ALA A 115 2.42 -6.35 13.27
C ALA A 115 1.40 -7.12 14.11
N GLY A 116 1.85 -7.86 15.12
CA GLY A 116 1.00 -8.69 16.00
C GLY A 116 0.27 -7.91 17.10
N ASN A 117 0.82 -6.75 17.52
CA ASN A 117 0.29 -5.95 18.63
C ASN A 117 -0.17 -4.54 18.19
N MET A 118 -0.40 -4.36 16.91
CA MET A 118 -0.77 -3.08 16.31
C MET A 118 -2.23 -2.72 16.58
N VAL A 119 -2.45 -1.52 17.10
CA VAL A 119 -3.78 -0.95 17.32
C VAL A 119 -4.10 0.04 16.20
N ASN A 120 -5.04 -0.31 15.32
CA ASN A 120 -5.54 0.61 14.30
C ASN A 120 -6.47 1.65 14.95
N TYR A 121 -5.93 2.85 15.20
CA TYR A 121 -6.67 3.90 15.89
C TYR A 121 -7.74 4.57 15.02
N ALA A 122 -7.66 4.50 13.70
CA ALA A 122 -8.74 4.94 12.81
C ALA A 122 -10.06 4.23 13.12
N SER A 123 -10.00 2.94 13.49
CA SER A 123 -11.18 2.17 13.90
C SER A 123 -11.76 2.66 15.25
N VAL A 124 -10.92 3.12 16.15
CA VAL A 124 -11.34 3.72 17.44
C VAL A 124 -12.02 5.06 17.19
N VAL A 125 -11.38 5.93 16.42
CA VAL A 125 -11.93 7.25 16.01
C VAL A 125 -13.26 7.08 15.31
N LYS A 126 -13.37 6.15 14.36
CA LYS A 126 -14.61 5.86 13.65
C LYS A 126 -15.75 5.46 14.59
N ARG A 127 -15.49 4.60 15.58
CA ARG A 127 -16.48 4.17 16.57
C ARG A 127 -16.87 5.31 17.50
N PHE A 128 -15.90 6.08 17.98
CA PHE A 128 -16.12 7.21 18.85
C PHE A 128 -17.06 8.23 18.22
N PHE A 129 -16.83 8.59 16.97
CA PHE A 129 -17.66 9.55 16.23
C PHE A 129 -18.90 8.92 15.56
N VAL A 130 -19.13 7.62 15.71
CA VAL A 130 -20.23 6.90 15.03
C VAL A 130 -20.25 7.17 13.52
N ALA A 131 -19.06 7.21 12.91
CA ALA A 131 -18.91 7.52 11.48
C ALA A 131 -19.12 6.26 10.60
N LYS A 132 -19.70 6.45 9.40
CA LYS A 132 -19.86 5.35 8.42
C LYS A 132 -18.56 4.97 7.73
N THR A 133 -17.68 5.95 7.53
CA THR A 133 -16.36 5.80 6.90
C THR A 133 -15.28 6.22 7.86
N ASP A 134 -14.03 5.84 7.59
CA ASP A 134 -12.90 6.29 8.38
C ASP A 134 -12.71 7.80 8.20
N LEU A 135 -12.39 8.48 9.29
CA LEU A 135 -12.08 9.91 9.30
C LEU A 135 -10.58 10.09 9.08
N ALA A 136 -10.20 11.03 8.23
CA ALA A 136 -8.78 11.26 7.95
C ALA A 136 -8.05 11.80 9.20
N LEU A 137 -6.87 11.24 9.50
CA LEU A 137 -6.03 11.62 10.64
C LEU A 137 -5.85 13.15 10.71
N ARG A 138 -5.44 13.75 9.59
CA ARG A 138 -5.26 15.20 9.45
C ARG A 138 -6.46 16.00 9.93
N LYS A 139 -7.68 15.60 9.54
CA LYS A 139 -8.89 16.35 9.90
C LYS A 139 -9.20 16.31 11.40
N VAL A 140 -8.99 15.14 12.01
CA VAL A 140 -9.15 14.98 13.46
C VAL A 140 -8.08 15.79 14.20
N TYR A 141 -6.84 15.73 13.73
CA TYR A 141 -5.75 16.53 14.28
C TYR A 141 -6.00 18.03 14.16
N MET A 142 -6.46 18.51 13.00
CA MET A 142 -6.82 19.92 12.79
C MET A 142 -7.91 20.40 13.77
N LEU A 143 -8.93 19.58 14.00
CA LEU A 143 -9.97 19.90 14.99
C LEU A 143 -9.37 20.05 16.41
N ILE A 144 -8.51 19.10 16.82
CA ILE A 144 -7.87 19.10 18.14
C ILE A 144 -6.96 20.33 18.31
N GLN A 145 -6.25 20.71 17.26
CA GLN A 145 -5.30 21.82 17.28
C GLN A 145 -5.97 23.18 16.96
N GLU A 146 -7.27 23.19 16.71
CA GLU A 146 -8.03 24.41 16.35
C GLU A 146 -7.41 25.11 15.11
N GLN A 147 -6.99 24.30 14.10
CA GLN A 147 -6.36 24.77 12.87
C GLN A 147 -7.34 24.70 11.70
N ASP A 148 -7.38 25.77 10.90
CA ASP A 148 -8.24 25.84 9.72
C ASP A 148 -7.62 25.15 8.50
N GLU A 149 -6.29 25.16 8.39
CA GLU A 149 -5.55 24.57 7.27
C GLU A 149 -4.31 23.81 7.75
N LEU A 150 -4.05 22.67 7.13
CA LEU A 150 -2.84 21.88 7.29
C LEU A 150 -2.54 21.20 5.96
N VAL A 151 -1.32 21.29 5.49
CA VAL A 151 -0.81 20.49 4.38
C VAL A 151 -0.12 19.27 4.96
N GLN A 152 -0.63 18.08 4.66
CA GLN A 152 0.00 16.81 5.03
C GLN A 152 0.96 16.43 3.90
N HIS A 153 2.21 16.19 4.24
CA HIS A 153 3.25 15.84 3.27
C HIS A 153 3.42 14.33 3.09
N HIS A 154 2.65 13.52 3.85
CA HIS A 154 2.85 12.07 3.91
C HIS A 154 4.31 11.73 4.26
N ASP A 155 4.80 12.37 5.30
CA ASP A 155 6.03 12.06 5.99
C ASP A 155 5.66 11.18 7.18
N ALA A 156 6.26 9.99 7.26
CA ALA A 156 5.86 9.01 8.28
C ALA A 156 6.05 9.52 9.72
N LEU A 157 7.06 10.36 9.98
CA LEU A 157 7.24 10.93 11.32
C LEU A 157 6.20 12.02 11.62
N GLU A 158 5.87 12.89 10.67
CA GLU A 158 4.82 13.90 10.84
C GLU A 158 3.46 13.23 11.10
N ASP A 159 3.12 12.17 10.37
CA ASP A 159 1.87 11.42 10.56
C ASP A 159 1.85 10.68 11.90
N ALA A 160 2.97 10.10 12.34
CA ALA A 160 3.10 9.51 13.68
C ALA A 160 2.97 10.57 14.80
N GLN A 161 3.48 11.79 14.61
CA GLN A 161 3.29 12.91 15.53
C GLN A 161 1.83 13.35 15.61
N MET A 162 1.15 13.51 14.47
CA MET A 162 -0.28 13.78 14.45
C MET A 162 -1.07 12.70 15.17
N LEU A 163 -0.73 11.43 14.94
CA LEU A 163 -1.38 10.31 15.62
C LEU A 163 -1.18 10.36 17.13
N SER A 164 0.02 10.67 17.61
CA SER A 164 0.30 10.80 19.05
C SER A 164 -0.58 11.85 19.71
N VAL A 165 -0.79 12.99 19.06
CA VAL A 165 -1.68 14.06 19.52
C VAL A 165 -3.14 13.57 19.53
N VAL A 166 -3.60 12.93 18.45
CA VAL A 166 -4.98 12.43 18.35
C VAL A 166 -5.27 11.39 19.44
N VAL A 167 -4.37 10.44 19.65
CA VAL A 167 -4.53 9.43 20.70
C VAL A 167 -4.57 10.06 22.08
N SER A 168 -3.68 11.02 22.35
CA SER A 168 -3.56 11.66 23.66
C SER A 168 -4.75 12.57 24.00
N HIS A 169 -5.37 13.19 22.98
CA HIS A 169 -6.38 14.25 23.20
C HIS A 169 -7.79 13.89 22.76
N LEU A 170 -8.04 12.68 22.22
CA LEU A 170 -9.35 12.35 21.67
C LEU A 170 -10.51 12.62 22.66
N TYR A 171 -10.38 12.15 23.91
CA TYR A 171 -11.43 12.34 24.92
C TYR A 171 -11.43 13.71 25.59
N ASP A 172 -10.32 14.44 25.55
CA ASP A 172 -10.17 15.77 26.16
C ASP A 172 -10.62 16.89 25.22
N LYS A 173 -10.39 16.72 23.90
CA LYS A 173 -10.59 17.76 22.89
C LYS A 173 -11.69 17.45 21.88
N CYS A 174 -11.98 16.18 21.60
CA CYS A 174 -13.02 15.77 20.65
C CYS A 174 -14.27 15.30 21.37
N LYS A 175 -15.44 15.64 20.82
CA LYS A 175 -16.75 15.15 21.24
C LYS A 175 -17.42 14.41 20.07
N PRO A 176 -18.36 13.46 20.32
CA PRO A 176 -19.08 12.78 19.25
C PRO A 176 -19.76 13.71 18.24
N GLU A 177 -20.26 14.86 18.69
CA GLU A 177 -20.89 15.89 17.84
C GLU A 177 -19.93 16.61 16.89
N ASP A 178 -18.61 16.56 17.12
CA ASP A 178 -17.59 17.15 16.25
C ASP A 178 -17.46 16.43 14.91
N ARG A 179 -18.08 15.25 14.76
CA ARG A 179 -18.07 14.45 13.53
C ARG A 179 -18.46 15.26 12.29
N ASP A 180 -19.53 16.03 12.38
CA ASP A 180 -20.06 16.76 11.22
C ASP A 180 -19.11 17.90 10.83
N THR A 181 -18.44 18.51 11.81
CA THR A 181 -17.36 19.49 11.57
C THR A 181 -16.19 18.84 10.83
N ILE A 182 -15.72 17.67 11.29
CA ILE A 182 -14.62 16.93 10.65
C ILE A 182 -14.99 16.54 9.20
N LEU A 183 -16.22 16.06 8.98
CA LEU A 183 -16.68 15.67 7.65
C LEU A 183 -16.79 16.85 6.69
N ALA A 184 -17.19 18.04 7.19
CA ALA A 184 -17.30 19.25 6.40
C ALA A 184 -15.94 19.86 6.00
N MET A 185 -14.85 19.53 6.70
CA MET A 185 -13.52 20.02 6.36
C MET A 185 -13.12 19.61 4.95
N PRO A 186 -12.45 20.48 4.18
CA PRO A 186 -12.01 20.15 2.83
C PRO A 186 -11.04 18.98 2.85
N SER A 187 -11.21 18.09 1.88
CA SER A 187 -10.24 17.00 1.66
C SER A 187 -8.99 17.56 1.00
N GLN A 188 -7.83 17.08 1.43
CA GLN A 188 -6.59 17.39 0.73
C GLN A 188 -6.65 16.86 -0.69
N LYS A 189 -6.25 17.67 -1.66
CA LYS A 189 -6.15 17.24 -3.05
C LYS A 189 -5.00 16.24 -3.15
N ARG A 190 -5.31 15.05 -3.62
CA ARG A 190 -4.25 14.09 -3.98
C ARG A 190 -3.40 14.67 -5.11
N PRO A 191 -2.10 14.30 -5.19
CA PRO A 191 -1.24 14.69 -6.29
C PRO A 191 -1.93 14.44 -7.62
N SER A 192 -1.74 15.37 -8.57
CA SER A 192 -2.35 15.23 -9.89
C SER A 192 -1.72 14.06 -10.62
N THR A 193 -2.51 13.03 -10.90
CA THR A 193 -2.09 11.90 -11.74
C THR A 193 -1.88 12.29 -13.22
N LYS A 194 -2.08 13.56 -13.59
CA LYS A 194 -1.93 14.02 -14.97
C LYS A 194 -0.54 13.77 -15.57
N LYS A 195 0.49 13.62 -14.73
CA LYS A 195 1.86 13.33 -15.15
C LYS A 195 2.25 11.85 -14.93
N ALA A 196 1.45 11.10 -14.17
CA ALA A 196 1.68 9.67 -14.05
C ALA A 196 1.52 9.02 -15.44
N PRO A 197 2.37 8.05 -15.81
CA PRO A 197 2.14 7.26 -17.00
C PRO A 197 0.70 6.76 -17.02
N ALA A 198 0.02 6.91 -18.16
CA ALA A 198 -1.41 6.62 -18.29
C ALA A 198 -1.81 5.20 -17.84
N ILE A 199 -0.85 4.28 -17.83
CA ILE A 199 -1.00 2.91 -17.31
C ILE A 199 -1.46 2.87 -15.83
N PHE A 200 -1.19 3.92 -15.04
CA PHE A 200 -1.51 3.96 -13.62
C PHE A 200 -2.76 4.76 -13.28
N GLN A 201 -3.38 5.41 -14.26
CA GLN A 201 -4.51 6.32 -14.00
C GLN A 201 -5.83 5.62 -13.68
N LYS A 202 -5.96 4.31 -13.92
CA LYS A 202 -7.26 3.61 -13.87
C LYS A 202 -7.24 2.25 -13.16
N TRP A 203 -6.45 2.08 -12.12
CA TRP A 203 -6.45 0.85 -11.31
C TRP A 203 -7.79 0.50 -10.65
N ASN A 204 -8.68 1.49 -10.52
CA ASN A 204 -9.98 1.34 -9.84
C ASN A 204 -11.14 1.06 -10.81
N GLU A 205 -10.90 1.04 -12.12
CA GLU A 205 -11.93 0.63 -13.07
C GLU A 205 -11.96 -0.90 -13.16
N GLN A 206 -13.14 -1.46 -12.91
CA GLN A 206 -13.33 -2.90 -13.09
C GLN A 206 -13.07 -3.29 -14.54
N PRO A 207 -12.47 -4.46 -14.81
CA PRO A 207 -12.32 -4.98 -16.15
C PRO A 207 -13.65 -5.05 -16.88
N LYS A 208 -13.69 -4.73 -18.16
CA LYS A 208 -14.87 -4.96 -18.99
C LYS A 208 -14.90 -6.43 -19.39
N TRP A 209 -15.72 -7.20 -18.71
CA TRP A 209 -15.79 -8.66 -18.83
C TRP A 209 -16.49 -9.17 -20.10
N GLU A 210 -17.02 -8.27 -20.90
CA GLU A 210 -17.82 -8.59 -22.10
C GLU A 210 -16.98 -8.96 -23.34
N ALA A 211 -15.68 -8.72 -23.30
CA ALA A 211 -14.82 -8.99 -24.47
C ALA A 211 -14.66 -10.49 -24.73
N ASP A 212 -14.79 -10.89 -25.98
CA ASP A 212 -14.41 -12.22 -26.42
C ASP A 212 -12.88 -12.39 -26.36
N THR A 213 -12.43 -13.46 -25.73
CA THR A 213 -11.01 -13.81 -25.57
C THR A 213 -10.65 -15.09 -26.32
N GLY A 214 -11.62 -15.70 -27.01
CA GLY A 214 -11.43 -16.90 -27.81
C GLY A 214 -11.17 -18.17 -27.00
N ALA A 215 -11.47 -18.15 -25.70
CA ALA A 215 -11.33 -19.30 -24.81
C ALA A 215 -12.48 -19.37 -23.81
N ASP A 216 -12.75 -20.57 -23.31
CA ASP A 216 -13.76 -20.86 -22.28
C ASP A 216 -13.15 -21.67 -21.13
N GLU A 217 -14.00 -22.14 -20.21
CA GLU A 217 -13.59 -22.92 -19.03
C GLU A 217 -12.95 -24.28 -19.37
N ASN A 218 -13.16 -24.80 -20.57
CA ASN A 218 -12.69 -26.11 -21.02
C ASN A 218 -11.38 -26.00 -21.81
N GLN A 219 -11.08 -24.83 -22.36
CA GLN A 219 -9.90 -24.64 -23.22
C GLN A 219 -9.31 -23.25 -23.03
N TRP A 220 -8.29 -23.14 -22.19
CA TRP A 220 -7.62 -21.88 -21.89
C TRP A 220 -6.14 -22.07 -21.58
N VAL A 221 -5.35 -21.03 -21.83
CA VAL A 221 -3.92 -20.95 -21.46
C VAL A 221 -3.74 -20.05 -20.24
N LEU A 222 -4.53 -18.96 -20.17
CA LEU A 222 -4.55 -18.07 -19.03
C LEU A 222 -5.97 -17.88 -18.52
N LYS A 223 -6.11 -17.85 -17.21
CA LYS A 223 -7.33 -17.56 -16.49
C LYS A 223 -7.11 -16.34 -15.60
N CYS A 224 -7.99 -15.39 -15.68
CA CYS A 224 -8.03 -14.19 -14.84
C CYS A 224 -9.25 -14.25 -13.93
N VAL A 225 -9.04 -14.11 -12.63
CA VAL A 225 -10.10 -14.04 -11.61
C VAL A 225 -10.06 -12.67 -10.96
N ASP A 226 -11.16 -11.91 -11.09
CA ASP A 226 -11.31 -10.65 -10.37
C ASP A 226 -11.50 -10.91 -8.88
N GLN A 227 -10.66 -10.34 -8.05
CA GLN A 227 -10.64 -10.57 -6.60
C GLN A 227 -11.84 -9.96 -5.87
N HIS A 228 -12.48 -8.95 -6.45
CA HIS A 228 -13.62 -8.28 -5.81
C HIS A 228 -14.95 -8.93 -6.19
N SER A 229 -15.13 -9.23 -7.48
CA SER A 229 -16.40 -9.78 -7.99
C SER A 229 -16.40 -11.30 -8.08
N GLY A 230 -15.25 -11.94 -8.07
CA GLY A 230 -15.09 -13.37 -8.32
C GLY A 230 -15.36 -13.78 -9.79
N GLN A 231 -15.53 -12.81 -10.69
CA GLN A 231 -15.74 -13.08 -12.12
C GLN A 231 -14.49 -13.71 -12.73
N VAL A 232 -14.68 -14.65 -13.66
CA VAL A 232 -13.62 -15.37 -14.33
C VAL A 232 -13.60 -15.05 -15.81
N LYS A 233 -12.39 -14.85 -16.38
CA LYS A 233 -12.13 -14.65 -17.78
C LYS A 233 -11.03 -15.59 -18.24
N TYR A 234 -11.29 -16.30 -19.34
CA TYR A 234 -10.36 -17.26 -19.91
C TYR A 234 -9.72 -16.68 -21.17
N PHE A 235 -8.46 -17.01 -21.43
CA PHE A 235 -7.68 -16.51 -22.57
C PHE A 235 -6.97 -17.66 -23.27
N LYS A 236 -6.99 -17.64 -24.60
CA LYS A 236 -6.32 -18.64 -25.44
C LYS A 236 -4.80 -18.53 -25.45
N ASP A 237 -4.25 -17.35 -25.19
CA ASP A 237 -2.80 -17.10 -25.19
C ASP A 237 -2.45 -15.81 -24.43
N LEU A 238 -1.14 -15.65 -24.12
CA LEU A 238 -0.60 -14.48 -23.43
C LEU A 238 -0.82 -13.18 -24.19
N SER A 239 -0.73 -13.21 -25.51
CA SER A 239 -0.87 -12.01 -26.35
C SER A 239 -2.29 -11.48 -26.31
N THR A 240 -3.29 -12.38 -26.38
CA THR A 240 -4.71 -12.03 -26.24
C THR A 240 -4.99 -11.43 -24.86
N ALA A 241 -4.43 -12.02 -23.80
CA ALA A 241 -4.57 -11.47 -22.44
C ALA A 241 -3.90 -10.09 -22.32
N ALA A 242 -2.70 -9.92 -22.89
CA ALA A 242 -2.01 -8.63 -22.88
C ALA A 242 -2.78 -7.53 -23.62
N LEU A 243 -3.35 -7.85 -24.77
CA LEU A 243 -4.21 -6.91 -25.53
C LEU A 243 -5.48 -6.56 -24.76
N TRP A 244 -6.08 -7.54 -24.07
CA TRP A 244 -7.24 -7.32 -23.22
C TRP A 244 -6.91 -6.41 -22.04
N VAL A 245 -5.77 -6.63 -21.35
CA VAL A 245 -5.28 -5.75 -20.29
C VAL A 245 -5.09 -4.32 -20.79
N ILE A 246 -4.46 -4.13 -21.95
CA ILE A 246 -4.28 -2.83 -22.56
C ILE A 246 -5.61 -2.15 -22.86
N LYS A 247 -6.53 -2.88 -23.45
CA LYS A 247 -7.79 -2.33 -23.94
C LYS A 247 -8.80 -2.06 -22.84
N TYR A 248 -8.89 -2.93 -21.84
CA TYR A 248 -9.97 -2.93 -20.88
C TYR A 248 -9.56 -2.60 -19.45
N ILE A 249 -8.31 -2.82 -19.07
CA ILE A 249 -7.79 -2.51 -17.73
C ILE A 249 -6.92 -1.27 -17.74
N ALA A 250 -5.92 -1.22 -18.59
CA ALA A 250 -4.84 -0.23 -18.51
C ALA A 250 -5.02 1.01 -19.40
N HIS A 251 -6.03 1.10 -20.21
CA HIS A 251 -6.32 2.20 -21.16
C HIS A 251 -5.16 3.20 -21.39
N ASN A 252 -4.62 3.32 -22.62
CA ASN A 252 -3.61 4.33 -23.00
C ASN A 252 -2.16 4.06 -22.60
N VAL A 253 -1.67 2.85 -22.76
CA VAL A 253 -0.35 2.47 -22.24
C VAL A 253 0.82 2.95 -23.08
N SER A 254 0.72 3.31 -24.29
CA SER A 254 1.86 3.82 -25.09
C SER A 254 1.45 4.09 -26.53
N PRO A 255 2.06 5.06 -27.23
CA PRO A 255 1.95 5.18 -28.68
C PRO A 255 2.57 3.97 -29.42
N LYS A 256 3.41 3.15 -28.74
CA LYS A 256 4.04 1.92 -29.28
C LYS A 256 3.32 0.70 -28.75
N LYS A 257 2.20 0.33 -29.38
CA LYS A 257 1.35 -0.79 -28.98
C LYS A 257 2.12 -2.10 -28.80
N ASP A 258 3.02 -2.44 -29.72
CA ASP A 258 3.76 -3.71 -29.69
C ASP A 258 4.74 -3.80 -28.52
N GLU A 259 5.34 -2.68 -28.13
CA GLU A 259 6.22 -2.61 -26.96
C GLU A 259 5.44 -2.77 -25.65
N ALA A 260 4.25 -2.16 -25.60
CA ALA A 260 3.34 -2.30 -24.46
C ALA A 260 2.83 -3.73 -24.32
N VAL A 261 2.47 -4.41 -25.41
CA VAL A 261 2.06 -5.81 -25.41
C VAL A 261 3.17 -6.67 -24.81
N LYS A 262 4.41 -6.58 -25.30
CA LYS A 262 5.54 -7.35 -24.78
C LYS A 262 5.81 -7.13 -23.29
N LYS A 263 5.68 -5.90 -22.80
CA LYS A 263 5.86 -5.61 -21.37
C LYS A 263 4.77 -6.24 -20.52
N ILE A 264 3.53 -6.22 -21.00
CA ILE A 264 2.40 -6.82 -20.27
C ILE A 264 2.45 -8.34 -20.35
N GLU A 265 2.82 -8.94 -21.49
CA GLU A 265 3.06 -10.38 -21.60
C GLU A 265 4.13 -10.87 -20.60
N ALA A 266 5.25 -10.15 -20.49
CA ALA A 266 6.27 -10.45 -19.51
C ALA A 266 5.75 -10.33 -18.05
N ALA A 267 4.95 -9.32 -17.76
CA ALA A 267 4.33 -9.13 -16.45
C ALA A 267 3.31 -10.21 -16.11
N LEU A 268 2.50 -10.65 -17.08
CA LEU A 268 1.53 -11.74 -16.92
C LEU A 268 2.25 -13.08 -16.75
N SER A 269 3.28 -13.36 -17.54
CA SER A 269 4.09 -14.56 -17.39
C SER A 269 4.73 -14.64 -16.01
N ALA A 270 5.31 -13.55 -15.50
CA ALA A 270 5.88 -13.51 -14.16
C ALA A 270 4.80 -13.66 -13.07
N ALA A 271 3.60 -13.10 -13.27
CA ALA A 271 2.49 -13.23 -12.32
C ALA A 271 1.96 -14.66 -12.24
N THR A 272 1.82 -15.35 -13.37
CA THR A 272 1.36 -16.75 -13.43
C THR A 272 2.37 -17.71 -12.78
N GLN A 273 3.66 -17.51 -13.02
CA GLN A 273 4.72 -18.31 -12.39
C GLN A 273 4.82 -18.15 -10.88
N SER A 274 4.51 -16.97 -10.38
CA SER A 274 4.63 -16.63 -8.95
C SER A 274 3.32 -16.75 -8.16
N GLY A 275 2.19 -17.03 -8.82
CA GLY A 275 0.85 -17.00 -8.19
C GLY A 275 0.44 -15.63 -7.65
N LYS A 276 1.08 -14.54 -8.10
CA LYS A 276 0.82 -13.18 -7.60
C LYS A 276 -0.33 -12.53 -8.35
N CYS A 277 -1.12 -11.73 -7.60
CA CYS A 277 -2.11 -10.83 -8.18
C CYS A 277 -1.46 -9.73 -9.02
N ARG A 278 -2.08 -9.42 -10.15
CA ARG A 278 -1.76 -8.29 -11.01
C ARG A 278 -3.07 -7.66 -11.49
N TYR A 279 -3.13 -6.35 -11.60
CA TYR A 279 -4.30 -5.64 -12.10
C TYR A 279 -5.59 -5.96 -11.32
N ASN A 280 -5.49 -6.07 -9.97
CA ASN A 280 -6.57 -6.51 -9.07
C ASN A 280 -7.17 -7.89 -9.42
N SER A 281 -6.38 -8.74 -10.07
CA SER A 281 -6.81 -10.04 -10.52
C SER A 281 -5.77 -11.11 -10.22
N PHE A 282 -6.26 -12.30 -9.94
CA PHE A 282 -5.43 -13.51 -9.85
C PHE A 282 -5.30 -14.14 -11.23
N TRP A 283 -4.09 -14.57 -11.61
CA TRP A 283 -3.81 -15.16 -12.90
C TRP A 283 -3.27 -16.58 -12.74
N GLU A 284 -3.92 -17.51 -13.42
CA GLU A 284 -3.50 -18.92 -13.48
C GLU A 284 -3.08 -19.26 -14.90
N TYR A 285 -2.10 -20.17 -15.01
CA TYR A 285 -1.61 -20.68 -16.26
C TYR A 285 -1.86 -22.18 -16.38
N SER A 286 -2.41 -22.63 -17.49
CA SER A 286 -2.65 -24.02 -17.80
C SER A 286 -1.76 -24.46 -18.97
N PRO A 287 -0.62 -25.14 -18.71
CA PRO A 287 0.22 -25.66 -19.79
C PRO A 287 -0.47 -26.75 -20.61
N GLU A 288 -1.45 -27.45 -20.05
CA GLU A 288 -2.20 -28.51 -20.73
C GLU A 288 -3.15 -27.96 -21.81
N GLY A 289 -3.69 -26.77 -21.62
CA GLY A 289 -4.49 -26.06 -22.63
C GLY A 289 -3.70 -25.69 -23.90
N ALA A 290 -2.39 -25.47 -23.75
CA ALA A 290 -1.49 -25.17 -24.87
C ALA A 290 -1.14 -26.39 -25.72
N ILE A 291 -1.19 -27.61 -25.16
CA ILE A 291 -0.80 -28.85 -25.84
C ILE A 291 -1.90 -29.34 -26.76
N THR A 292 -3.14 -29.04 -26.50
CA THR A 292 -4.30 -29.50 -27.29
C THR A 292 -4.42 -28.80 -28.66
N GLU A 293 -3.86 -27.59 -28.81
CA GLU A 293 -3.83 -26.88 -30.10
C GLU A 293 -2.67 -27.32 -31.03
N MET A 294 -1.61 -27.93 -30.50
CA MET A 294 -0.47 -28.43 -31.33
C MET A 294 -0.71 -29.82 -31.92
N SER A 295 -1.81 -30.50 -31.60
CA SER A 295 -2.12 -31.86 -32.05
C SER A 295 -3.37 -31.92 -32.95
N LYS A 296 -3.79 -30.84 -33.53
CA LYS A 296 -4.74 -30.73 -34.61
C LYS A 296 -4.14 -29.93 -35.78
#